data_c5fcc1d47b55cf133913e308be16d72d
#
_entry.id   c5fcc1d47b55cf133913e308be16d72d
#
_cell.length_a   1.000
_cell.length_b   1.000
_cell.length_c   1.000
_cell.angle_alpha   90.00
_cell.angle_beta   90.00
_cell.angle_gamma   90.00
#
_symmetry.space_group_name_H-M   'P 1'
#
loop_
_entity.id
_entity.type
_entity.pdbx_description
1 polymer ?
#
loop_
_entity_poly.entity_id
_entity_poly.type
_entity_poly.pdbx_seq_one_letter_code
_entity_poly.pdbx_strand_id
1 'polypeptide(L)'
;MIVGWPQAAILVSAVAAAVLLSSEARAAGAAYAVDTAEVSEVGACKVESWMSAASNHDFFAATVPTCVLGLMRPVEASVQISRARADAEWSTGATPKLKTNLVPSAIGSWGIALSGAAAYDTNKGDNTALFATIPATLRLSNVVRINLNAGWQWDRIADRHYLSYGAGTDWRTPDNVWTVTAEVFGQLGVSQDVASLVQPRFQLGLRWRPVDNFNIDLIYGRNIAGENSNWLTLATVVRFHAGE
;
A
#
# COMPACT_ATOMS: atom_id res chain seq x y z
N MET A 1 -30.44 29.72 30.97
CA MET A 1 -29.68 30.02 29.73
C MET A 1 -28.74 28.88 29.45
N ILE A 2 -29.10 28.02 28.52
CA ILE A 2 -28.32 26.87 28.11
C ILE A 2 -27.83 27.18 26.69
N VAL A 3 -26.54 27.46 26.54
CA VAL A 3 -25.86 27.66 25.28
C VAL A 3 -24.79 26.56 25.24
N GLY A 4 -24.89 25.62 24.38
CA GLY A 4 -24.49 25.49 23.02
C GLY A 4 -23.50 24.37 22.90
N TRP A 5 -23.93 23.11 22.62
CA TRP A 5 -23.08 21.93 22.32
C TRP A 5 -23.25 21.42 20.88
N PRO A 6 -23.04 22.19 19.82
CA PRO A 6 -22.84 21.58 18.50
C PRO A 6 -21.47 21.75 17.89
N GLN A 7 -20.61 22.64 18.40
CA GLN A 7 -19.34 22.91 17.70
C GLN A 7 -18.21 21.89 17.99
N ALA A 8 -18.24 21.24 19.15
CA ALA A 8 -17.23 20.23 19.49
C ALA A 8 -17.40 18.91 18.69
N ALA A 9 -18.65 18.55 18.36
CA ALA A 9 -18.92 17.34 17.60
C ALA A 9 -18.47 17.45 16.13
N ILE A 10 -18.58 18.64 15.54
CA ILE A 10 -18.16 18.86 14.14
C ILE A 10 -16.64 18.84 14.01
N LEU A 11 -15.90 19.33 14.99
CA LEU A 11 -14.43 19.29 14.98
C LEU A 11 -13.86 17.87 15.16
N VAL A 12 -14.50 17.06 15.99
CA VAL A 12 -14.09 15.65 16.18
C VAL A 12 -14.36 14.83 14.91
N SER A 13 -15.49 15.06 14.23
CA SER A 13 -15.82 14.37 12.99
C SER A 13 -14.90 14.77 11.83
N ALA A 14 -14.50 16.04 11.72
CA ALA A 14 -13.58 16.50 10.69
C ALA A 14 -12.15 15.97 10.88
N VAL A 15 -11.70 15.81 12.13
CA VAL A 15 -10.39 15.22 12.45
C VAL A 15 -10.39 13.72 12.17
N ALA A 16 -11.47 13.01 12.45
CA ALA A 16 -11.60 11.60 12.14
C ALA A 16 -11.61 11.33 10.63
N ALA A 17 -12.32 12.16 9.84
CA ALA A 17 -12.34 12.06 8.38
C ALA A 17 -10.97 12.33 7.74
N ALA A 18 -10.20 13.31 8.25
CA ALA A 18 -8.86 13.60 7.77
C ALA A 18 -7.86 12.46 8.07
N VAL A 19 -8.02 11.79 9.22
CA VAL A 19 -7.19 10.64 9.61
C VAL A 19 -7.48 9.41 8.76
N LEU A 20 -8.72 9.21 8.32
CA LEU A 20 -9.09 8.06 7.49
C LEU A 20 -8.68 8.22 6.02
N LEU A 21 -8.63 9.44 5.49
CA LEU A 21 -8.14 9.71 4.13
C LEU A 21 -6.62 9.55 4.02
N SER A 22 -5.87 9.80 5.08
CA SER A 22 -4.42 9.53 5.12
C SER A 22 -4.09 8.04 5.25
N SER A 23 -5.05 7.19 5.63
CA SER A 23 -4.83 5.74 5.76
C SER A 23 -4.63 5.04 4.41
N GLU A 24 -4.96 5.68 3.31
CA GLU A 24 -4.73 5.17 1.96
C GLU A 24 -3.29 5.39 1.46
N ALA A 25 -2.41 5.86 2.30
CA ALA A 25 -0.98 5.90 2.04
C ALA A 25 -0.38 4.48 1.92
N ARG A 26 -0.93 3.71 1.02
CA ARG A 26 -0.38 2.44 0.61
C ARG A 26 0.69 2.74 -0.43
N ALA A 27 1.90 2.92 0.04
CA ALA A 27 3.06 3.09 -0.82
C ALA A 27 3.33 1.85 -1.69
N ALA A 28 2.70 0.74 -1.43
CA ALA A 28 2.75 -0.46 -2.25
C ALA A 28 1.59 -0.43 -3.25
N GLY A 29 1.85 -0.41 -4.52
CA GLY A 29 0.84 -0.57 -5.57
C GLY A 29 0.33 -2.01 -5.61
N ALA A 30 -0.20 -2.52 -4.50
CA ALA A 30 -0.71 -3.87 -4.35
C ALA A 30 -1.64 -3.92 -3.14
N ALA A 31 -2.39 -5.01 -3.00
CA ALA A 31 -3.21 -5.28 -1.81
C ALA A 31 -2.35 -5.42 -0.53
N TYR A 32 -1.06 -5.75 -0.66
CA TYR A 32 -0.08 -5.79 0.42
C TYR A 32 0.53 -4.41 0.67
N ALA A 33 0.75 -4.08 1.94
CA ALA A 33 1.25 -2.77 2.36
C ALA A 33 2.78 -2.65 2.28
N VAL A 34 3.49 -3.77 2.43
CA VAL A 34 4.96 -3.81 2.40
C VAL A 34 5.42 -4.19 0.99
N ASP A 35 6.01 -3.22 0.29
CA ASP A 35 6.53 -3.42 -1.07
C ASP A 35 7.85 -4.16 -1.06
N THR A 36 8.15 -4.84 -2.15
CA THR A 36 9.43 -5.52 -2.37
C THR A 36 10.40 -4.63 -3.15
N ALA A 37 11.70 -4.86 -2.99
CA ALA A 37 12.71 -4.22 -3.83
C ALA A 37 12.77 -4.80 -5.26
N GLU A 38 11.98 -5.81 -5.55
CA GLU A 38 12.00 -6.48 -6.84
C GLU A 38 11.28 -5.64 -7.90
N VAL A 39 11.88 -5.53 -9.06
CA VAL A 39 11.33 -4.99 -10.30
C VAL A 39 11.44 -6.09 -11.34
N SER A 40 10.37 -6.37 -12.06
CA SER A 40 10.35 -7.39 -13.11
C SER A 40 11.22 -7.00 -14.30
N GLU A 41 11.39 -7.89 -15.25
CA GLU A 41 12.10 -7.62 -16.50
C GLU A 41 11.37 -6.58 -17.36
N VAL A 42 12.12 -5.93 -18.24
CA VAL A 42 11.58 -4.94 -19.19
C VAL A 42 10.56 -5.59 -20.11
N GLY A 43 9.40 -4.93 -20.30
CA GLY A 43 8.28 -5.44 -21.08
C GLY A 43 7.28 -6.28 -20.26
N ALA A 44 7.65 -6.72 -19.05
CA ALA A 44 6.70 -7.38 -18.16
C ALA A 44 5.62 -6.39 -17.69
N CYS A 45 4.37 -6.78 -17.81
CA CYS A 45 3.21 -6.03 -17.36
C CYS A 45 2.34 -6.87 -16.43
N LYS A 46 1.58 -6.20 -15.56
CA LYS A 46 0.57 -6.83 -14.70
C LYS A 46 -0.61 -5.89 -14.48
N VAL A 47 -1.75 -6.47 -14.18
CA VAL A 47 -2.88 -5.75 -13.61
C VAL A 47 -3.21 -6.39 -12.28
N GLU A 48 -3.12 -5.61 -11.23
CA GLU A 48 -3.55 -6.00 -9.87
C GLU A 48 -4.88 -5.34 -9.58
N SER A 49 -5.84 -6.08 -9.03
CA SER A 49 -7.13 -5.54 -8.63
C SER A 49 -7.53 -6.13 -7.30
N TRP A 50 -8.08 -5.31 -6.40
CA TRP A 50 -8.53 -5.79 -5.11
C TRP A 50 -9.72 -5.00 -4.59
N MET A 51 -10.43 -5.61 -3.65
CA MET A 51 -11.46 -4.98 -2.84
C MET A 51 -11.25 -5.35 -1.38
N SER A 52 -11.47 -4.40 -0.49
CA SER A 52 -11.37 -4.54 0.96
C SER A 52 -12.65 -4.04 1.60
N ALA A 53 -13.19 -4.81 2.54
CA ALA A 53 -14.30 -4.40 3.39
C ALA A 53 -13.86 -4.43 4.85
N ALA A 54 -14.15 -3.37 5.59
CA ALA A 54 -13.77 -3.22 6.99
C ALA A 54 -14.98 -3.32 7.94
N SER A 55 -14.71 -3.68 9.20
CA SER A 55 -15.74 -3.84 10.22
C SER A 55 -16.43 -2.55 10.63
N ASN A 56 -15.84 -1.39 10.34
CA ASN A 56 -16.43 -0.05 10.51
C ASN A 56 -17.25 0.42 9.30
N HIS A 57 -17.57 -0.49 8.36
CA HIS A 57 -18.29 -0.23 7.11
C HIS A 57 -17.49 0.55 6.06
N ASP A 58 -16.20 0.80 6.25
CA ASP A 58 -15.34 1.31 5.20
C ASP A 58 -15.16 0.27 4.10
N PHE A 59 -15.02 0.78 2.89
CA PHE A 59 -14.80 -0.04 1.70
C PHE A 59 -13.72 0.60 0.84
N PHE A 60 -12.90 -0.24 0.22
CA PHE A 60 -11.89 0.19 -0.73
C PHE A 60 -11.82 -0.79 -1.90
N ALA A 61 -11.79 -0.28 -3.11
CA ALA A 61 -11.51 -1.07 -4.31
C ALA A 61 -10.48 -0.33 -5.16
N ALA A 62 -9.56 -1.07 -5.76
CA ALA A 62 -8.56 -0.49 -6.66
C ALA A 62 -8.19 -1.45 -7.80
N THR A 63 -7.71 -0.86 -8.89
CA THR A 63 -7.03 -1.55 -9.97
C THR A 63 -5.74 -0.80 -10.32
N VAL A 64 -4.67 -1.56 -10.59
CA VAL A 64 -3.32 -1.02 -10.80
C VAL A 64 -2.69 -1.69 -12.03
N PRO A 65 -2.90 -1.15 -13.23
CA PRO A 65 -2.07 -1.49 -14.37
C PRO A 65 -0.63 -1.04 -14.09
N THR A 66 0.30 -1.91 -14.39
CA THR A 66 1.73 -1.73 -14.14
C THR A 66 2.51 -2.32 -15.31
N CYS A 67 3.51 -1.60 -15.83
CA CYS A 67 4.46 -2.14 -16.81
C CYS A 67 5.88 -1.73 -16.45
N VAL A 68 6.85 -2.53 -16.86
CA VAL A 68 8.28 -2.24 -16.69
C VAL A 68 8.85 -1.67 -17.98
N LEU A 69 9.33 -0.44 -17.88
CA LEU A 69 9.93 0.32 -18.99
C LEU A 69 11.44 0.15 -18.99
N GLY A 70 12.02 -0.01 -20.19
CA GLY A 70 13.46 -0.06 -20.40
C GLY A 70 14.04 1.35 -20.55
N LEU A 71 14.45 1.96 -19.43
CA LEU A 71 15.22 3.20 -19.44
C LEU A 71 16.70 2.90 -19.16
N MET A 72 17.46 3.81 -18.53
CA MET A 72 18.84 3.51 -18.08
C MET A 72 18.88 2.34 -17.09
N ARG A 73 17.77 2.10 -16.38
CA ARG A 73 17.48 0.94 -15.54
C ARG A 73 16.03 0.53 -15.76
N PRO A 74 15.64 -0.72 -15.45
CA PRO A 74 14.23 -1.09 -15.42
C PRO A 74 13.46 -0.19 -14.46
N VAL A 75 12.39 0.44 -14.94
CA VAL A 75 11.49 1.28 -14.15
C VAL A 75 10.09 0.71 -14.24
N GLU A 76 9.56 0.28 -13.10
CA GLU A 76 8.15 -0.11 -12.97
C GLU A 76 7.30 1.16 -12.87
N ALA A 77 6.44 1.37 -13.85
CA ALA A 77 5.48 2.47 -13.90
C ALA A 77 4.07 1.91 -13.70
N SER A 78 3.33 2.49 -12.77
CA SER A 78 1.97 2.07 -12.46
C SER A 78 1.07 3.27 -12.18
N VAL A 79 -0.25 3.06 -12.32
CA VAL A 79 -1.26 4.01 -11.88
C VAL A 79 -2.33 3.22 -11.11
N GLN A 80 -2.49 3.50 -9.83
CA GLN A 80 -3.62 2.98 -9.06
C GLN A 80 -4.84 3.86 -9.34
N ILE A 81 -5.93 3.24 -9.74
CA ILE A 81 -7.25 3.86 -9.80
C ILE A 81 -8.06 3.24 -8.66
N SER A 82 -8.60 4.07 -7.78
CA SER A 82 -9.26 3.60 -6.57
C SER A 82 -10.64 4.24 -6.37
N ARG A 83 -11.50 3.50 -5.70
CA ARG A 83 -12.78 3.95 -5.17
C ARG A 83 -12.83 3.57 -3.70
N ALA A 84 -12.98 4.56 -2.83
CA ALA A 84 -13.04 4.38 -1.39
C ALA A 84 -14.37 4.89 -0.83
N ARG A 85 -14.81 4.26 0.25
CA ARG A 85 -15.88 4.76 1.11
C ARG A 85 -15.36 4.81 2.53
N ALA A 86 -15.34 6.01 3.12
CA ALA A 86 -15.00 6.24 4.51
C ALA A 86 -16.03 7.20 5.11
N ASP A 87 -16.50 6.96 6.34
CA ASP A 87 -17.54 7.77 7.02
C ASP A 87 -18.78 8.01 6.15
N ALA A 88 -19.21 6.99 5.38
CA ALA A 88 -20.29 7.04 4.41
C ALA A 88 -20.07 7.92 3.17
N GLU A 89 -18.93 8.58 3.03
CA GLU A 89 -18.55 9.38 1.86
C GLU A 89 -17.75 8.57 0.86
N TRP A 90 -18.01 8.79 -0.44
CA TRP A 90 -17.30 8.14 -1.53
C TRP A 90 -16.27 9.08 -2.13
N SER A 91 -15.05 8.59 -2.30
CA SER A 91 -13.98 9.27 -3.05
C SER A 91 -13.45 8.39 -4.18
N THR A 92 -12.94 9.03 -5.22
CA THR A 92 -12.25 8.37 -6.32
C THR A 92 -10.86 8.98 -6.44
N GLY A 93 -9.84 8.13 -6.53
CA GLY A 93 -8.45 8.57 -6.58
C GLY A 93 -7.68 7.94 -7.73
N ALA A 94 -6.63 8.65 -8.14
CA ALA A 94 -5.60 8.15 -9.04
C ALA A 94 -4.24 8.36 -8.38
N THR A 95 -3.39 7.32 -8.37
CA THR A 95 -2.05 7.40 -7.77
C THR A 95 -1.02 6.84 -8.74
N PRO A 96 -0.42 7.67 -9.60
CA PRO A 96 0.76 7.29 -10.36
C PRO A 96 1.93 6.99 -9.41
N LYS A 97 2.68 5.93 -9.74
CA LYS A 97 3.86 5.47 -8.99
C LYS A 97 4.94 5.03 -9.97
N LEU A 98 6.17 5.38 -9.66
CA LEU A 98 7.37 4.87 -10.31
C LEU A 98 8.22 4.13 -9.28
N LYS A 99 8.80 2.99 -9.67
CA LYS A 99 9.76 2.23 -8.86
C LYS A 99 10.92 1.76 -9.72
N THR A 100 12.13 1.90 -9.21
CA THR A 100 13.33 1.35 -9.84
C THR A 100 14.18 0.61 -8.82
N ASN A 101 14.80 -0.47 -9.26
CA ASN A 101 15.72 -1.26 -8.44
C ASN A 101 17.11 -0.62 -8.47
N LEU A 102 17.65 -0.28 -7.30
CA LEU A 102 19.02 0.27 -7.15
C LEU A 102 20.04 -0.85 -7.00
N VAL A 103 19.68 -1.88 -6.21
CA VAL A 103 20.48 -3.08 -5.97
C VAL A 103 19.55 -4.29 -6.16
N PRO A 104 19.77 -5.15 -7.16
CA PRO A 104 18.98 -6.36 -7.35
C PRO A 104 19.10 -7.32 -6.17
N SER A 105 17.99 -7.94 -5.77
CA SER A 105 18.01 -8.96 -4.73
C SER A 105 18.48 -10.31 -5.31
N ALA A 106 19.42 -10.96 -4.62
CA ALA A 106 19.80 -12.34 -4.89
C ALA A 106 19.66 -13.17 -3.60
N ILE A 107 19.69 -14.50 -3.72
CA ILE A 107 19.62 -15.37 -2.55
C ILE A 107 20.82 -15.08 -1.64
N GLY A 108 20.54 -14.88 -0.34
CA GLY A 108 21.53 -14.51 0.67
C GLY A 108 21.94 -13.04 0.67
N SER A 109 21.35 -12.18 -0.19
CA SER A 109 21.68 -10.76 -0.26
C SER A 109 20.48 -9.85 -0.23
N TRP A 110 20.71 -8.59 0.17
CA TRP A 110 19.72 -7.53 0.13
C TRP A 110 19.58 -6.95 -1.28
N GLY A 111 18.33 -6.79 -1.70
CA GLY A 111 17.94 -5.89 -2.77
C GLY A 111 17.42 -4.57 -2.20
N ILE A 112 17.62 -3.47 -2.92
CA ILE A 112 17.16 -2.14 -2.55
C ILE A 112 16.52 -1.48 -3.77
N ALA A 113 15.36 -0.88 -3.57
CA ALA A 113 14.69 -0.09 -4.60
C ALA A 113 14.35 1.31 -4.08
N LEU A 114 13.98 2.19 -5.00
CA LEU A 114 13.43 3.51 -4.71
C LEU A 114 12.09 3.61 -5.43
N SER A 115 11.08 4.13 -4.75
CA SER A 115 9.79 4.44 -5.36
C SER A 115 9.29 5.81 -4.95
N GLY A 116 8.55 6.45 -5.86
CA GLY A 116 7.84 7.70 -5.62
C GLY A 116 6.42 7.60 -6.15
N ALA A 117 5.46 8.21 -5.46
CA ALA A 117 4.07 8.24 -5.86
C ALA A 117 3.41 9.58 -5.49
N ALA A 118 2.33 9.93 -6.19
CA ALA A 118 1.52 11.10 -5.91
C ALA A 118 0.03 10.70 -5.92
N ALA A 119 -0.68 10.89 -4.82
CA ALA A 119 -2.11 10.65 -4.77
C ALA A 119 -2.89 11.87 -5.25
N TYR A 120 -3.88 11.64 -6.10
CA TYR A 120 -4.78 12.64 -6.65
C TYR A 120 -6.22 12.25 -6.37
N ASP A 121 -7.00 13.15 -5.77
CA ASP A 121 -8.44 12.98 -5.58
C ASP A 121 -9.17 13.61 -6.76
N THR A 122 -9.85 12.77 -7.56
CA THR A 122 -10.57 13.23 -8.74
C THR A 122 -11.84 14.02 -8.39
N ASN A 123 -12.40 13.82 -7.20
CA ASN A 123 -13.58 14.55 -6.75
C ASN A 123 -13.22 15.99 -6.33
N LYS A 124 -12.03 16.16 -5.76
CA LYS A 124 -11.52 17.47 -5.32
C LYS A 124 -10.70 18.19 -6.39
N GLY A 125 -10.21 17.44 -7.38
CA GLY A 125 -9.36 17.99 -8.44
C GLY A 125 -7.96 18.39 -7.96
N ASP A 126 -7.42 17.78 -6.90
CA ASP A 126 -6.13 18.15 -6.30
C ASP A 126 -5.29 16.94 -5.88
N ASN A 127 -3.97 17.17 -5.78
CA ASN A 127 -3.06 16.23 -5.16
C ASN A 127 -3.25 16.21 -3.65
N THR A 128 -3.50 15.03 -3.10
CA THR A 128 -3.77 14.85 -1.67
C THR A 128 -2.54 14.44 -0.88
N ALA A 129 -1.61 13.68 -1.48
CA ALA A 129 -0.39 13.26 -0.81
C ALA A 129 0.76 12.98 -1.80
N LEU A 130 1.99 13.08 -1.30
CA LEU A 130 3.22 12.64 -1.97
C LEU A 130 3.92 11.58 -1.13
N PHE A 131 4.54 10.62 -1.81
CA PHE A 131 5.24 9.50 -1.18
C PHE A 131 6.63 9.32 -1.78
N ALA A 132 7.61 9.02 -0.92
CA ALA A 132 8.90 8.49 -1.31
C ALA A 132 9.20 7.29 -0.40
N THR A 133 9.54 6.13 -0.98
CA THR A 133 9.75 4.90 -0.21
C THR A 133 10.99 4.18 -0.71
N ILE A 134 11.73 3.59 0.23
CA ILE A 134 12.87 2.73 -0.01
C ILE A 134 12.49 1.31 0.42
N PRO A 135 12.01 0.46 -0.49
CA PRO A 135 11.83 -0.96 -0.25
C PRO A 135 13.19 -1.67 -0.22
N ALA A 136 13.37 -2.57 0.76
CA ALA A 136 14.50 -3.48 0.85
C ALA A 136 13.98 -4.92 0.97
N THR A 137 14.60 -5.86 0.25
CA THR A 137 14.22 -7.28 0.24
C THR A 137 15.43 -8.14 0.48
N LEU A 138 15.39 -9.00 1.50
CA LEU A 138 16.36 -10.07 1.74
C LEU A 138 15.75 -11.40 1.32
N ARG A 139 16.35 -12.03 0.31
CA ARG A 139 15.97 -13.39 -0.10
C ARG A 139 16.78 -14.39 0.70
N LEU A 140 16.18 -14.97 1.75
CA LEU A 140 16.83 -16.01 2.58
C LEU A 140 17.00 -17.31 1.79
N SER A 141 16.04 -17.62 0.93
CA SER A 141 16.05 -18.83 0.09
C SER A 141 15.13 -18.60 -1.13
N ASN A 142 14.92 -19.65 -1.93
CA ASN A 142 13.91 -19.63 -3.02
C ASN A 142 12.48 -19.54 -2.51
N VAL A 143 12.23 -19.89 -1.26
CA VAL A 143 10.88 -19.98 -0.67
C VAL A 143 10.61 -18.94 0.41
N VAL A 144 11.65 -18.30 0.98
CA VAL A 144 11.51 -17.32 2.07
C VAL A 144 12.18 -16.02 1.70
N ARG A 145 11.45 -14.93 1.86
CA ARG A 145 12.00 -13.57 1.77
C ARG A 145 11.46 -12.68 2.90
N ILE A 146 12.25 -11.69 3.28
CA ILE A 146 11.91 -10.64 4.23
C ILE A 146 11.91 -9.33 3.46
N ASN A 147 10.87 -8.52 3.67
CA ASN A 147 10.70 -7.20 3.06
C ASN A 147 10.67 -6.14 4.17
N LEU A 148 11.41 -5.07 3.97
CA LEU A 148 11.43 -3.90 4.84
C LEU A 148 11.13 -2.66 4.01
N ASN A 149 10.31 -1.76 4.54
CA ASN A 149 10.06 -0.47 3.91
C ASN A 149 10.34 0.66 4.90
N ALA A 150 11.01 1.69 4.43
CA ALA A 150 11.12 2.97 5.08
C ALA A 150 10.74 4.04 4.06
N GLY A 151 9.93 5.02 4.48
CA GLY A 151 9.45 6.03 3.55
C GLY A 151 9.08 7.32 4.23
N TRP A 152 8.83 8.31 3.39
CA TRP A 152 8.31 9.60 3.77
C TRP A 152 7.01 9.86 3.01
N GLN A 153 6.04 10.45 3.72
CA GLN A 153 4.77 10.87 3.18
C GLN A 153 4.51 12.31 3.59
N TRP A 154 4.06 13.11 2.66
CA TRP A 154 3.47 14.42 2.90
C TRP A 154 1.99 14.37 2.59
N ASP A 155 1.14 14.47 3.63
CA ASP A 155 -0.29 14.72 3.49
C ASP A 155 -0.49 16.21 3.25
N ARG A 156 -0.86 16.56 2.02
CA ARG A 156 -1.02 17.96 1.60
C ARG A 156 -2.31 18.58 2.14
N ILE A 157 -3.33 17.77 2.43
CA ILE A 157 -4.61 18.29 2.95
C ILE A 157 -4.44 18.71 4.40
N ALA A 158 -3.82 17.84 5.23
CA ALA A 158 -3.56 18.13 6.62
C ALA A 158 -2.28 18.95 6.85
N ASP A 159 -1.48 19.18 5.79
CA ASP A 159 -0.12 19.76 5.83
C ASP A 159 0.77 19.07 6.88
N ARG A 160 0.81 17.72 6.82
CA ARG A 160 1.56 16.91 7.78
C ARG A 160 2.53 15.97 7.08
N HIS A 161 3.67 15.80 7.73
CA HIS A 161 4.68 14.86 7.30
C HIS A 161 4.70 13.63 8.20
N TYR A 162 4.90 12.46 7.59
CA TYR A 162 5.00 11.18 8.27
C TYR A 162 6.21 10.40 7.77
N LEU A 163 6.83 9.64 8.66
CA LEU A 163 7.73 8.55 8.29
C LEU A 163 6.89 7.27 8.23
N SER A 164 6.83 6.62 7.08
CA SER A 164 6.19 5.31 6.94
C SER A 164 7.20 4.20 7.17
N TYR A 165 6.74 3.11 7.77
CA TYR A 165 7.53 1.91 7.98
C TYR A 165 6.72 0.66 7.66
N GLY A 166 7.42 -0.41 7.30
CA GLY A 166 6.81 -1.72 7.10
C GLY A 166 7.84 -2.82 7.21
N ALA A 167 7.42 -3.96 7.75
CA ALA A 167 8.17 -5.18 7.76
C ALA A 167 7.25 -6.34 7.39
N GLY A 168 7.69 -7.20 6.49
CA GLY A 168 6.91 -8.34 6.03
C GLY A 168 7.78 -9.55 5.73
N THR A 169 7.15 -10.71 5.71
CA THR A 169 7.78 -11.95 5.28
C THR A 169 6.83 -12.71 4.36
N ASP A 170 7.39 -13.31 3.33
CA ASP A 170 6.70 -14.23 2.45
C ASP A 170 7.31 -15.61 2.58
N TRP A 171 6.47 -16.59 2.76
CA TRP A 171 6.82 -18.01 2.68
C TRP A 171 6.04 -18.67 1.56
N ARG A 172 6.76 -19.21 0.58
CA ARG A 172 6.21 -19.85 -0.61
C ARG A 172 6.42 -21.35 -0.54
N THR A 173 5.43 -22.12 -0.97
CA THR A 173 5.61 -23.57 -1.14
C THR A 173 6.61 -23.87 -2.27
N PRO A 174 7.34 -25.02 -2.20
CA PRO A 174 8.33 -25.35 -3.23
C PRO A 174 7.76 -25.46 -4.66
N ASP A 175 6.49 -25.81 -4.80
CA ASP A 175 5.73 -25.87 -6.07
C ASP A 175 5.28 -24.49 -6.56
N ASN A 176 5.53 -23.41 -5.80
CA ASN A 176 5.10 -22.04 -6.07
C ASN A 176 3.58 -21.83 -6.13
N VAL A 177 2.76 -22.80 -5.74
CA VAL A 177 1.29 -22.71 -5.80
C VAL A 177 0.74 -21.84 -4.68
N TRP A 178 1.31 -21.95 -3.48
CA TRP A 178 0.86 -21.21 -2.31
C TRP A 178 1.94 -20.27 -1.77
N THR A 179 1.51 -19.10 -1.30
CA THR A 179 2.37 -18.19 -0.55
C THR A 179 1.59 -17.66 0.66
N VAL A 180 2.21 -17.72 1.83
CA VAL A 180 1.73 -17.07 3.05
C VAL A 180 2.55 -15.79 3.23
N THR A 181 1.88 -14.69 3.50
CA THR A 181 2.49 -13.38 3.76
C THR A 181 2.05 -12.88 5.13
N ALA A 182 2.97 -12.35 5.90
CA ALA A 182 2.67 -11.64 7.15
C ALA A 182 3.35 -10.28 7.14
N GLU A 183 2.63 -9.22 7.51
CA GLU A 183 3.13 -7.84 7.48
C GLU A 183 2.73 -7.06 8.73
N VAL A 184 3.62 -6.18 9.17
CA VAL A 184 3.35 -5.12 10.14
C VAL A 184 3.79 -3.80 9.51
N PHE A 185 2.95 -2.78 9.59
CA PHE A 185 3.21 -1.50 8.95
C PHE A 185 2.49 -0.35 9.68
N GLY A 186 2.92 0.87 9.40
CA GLY A 186 2.35 2.06 10.00
C GLY A 186 3.11 3.32 9.65
N GLN A 187 2.86 4.37 10.42
CA GLN A 187 3.44 5.69 10.24
C GLN A 187 3.90 6.25 11.58
N LEU A 188 4.94 7.09 11.56
CA LEU A 188 5.38 7.92 12.66
C LEU A 188 5.17 9.38 12.25
N GLY A 189 4.54 10.18 13.10
CA GLY A 189 4.45 11.63 12.87
C GLY A 189 5.81 12.30 13.05
N VAL A 190 6.17 13.21 12.14
CA VAL A 190 7.41 14.00 12.19
C VAL A 190 7.16 15.47 12.51
N SER A 191 5.90 15.91 12.62
CA SER A 191 5.58 17.25 13.12
C SER A 191 5.56 17.27 14.65
N GLN A 192 5.86 18.44 15.24
CA GLN A 192 6.01 18.60 16.70
C GLN A 192 4.80 18.11 17.52
N ASP A 193 3.62 18.10 16.93
CA ASP A 193 2.37 17.71 17.59
C ASP A 193 2.05 16.22 17.52
N VAL A 194 2.81 15.42 16.76
CA VAL A 194 2.53 13.98 16.53
C VAL A 194 3.80 13.16 16.69
N ALA A 195 4.29 13.09 17.91
CA ALA A 195 5.44 12.24 18.27
C ALA A 195 5.04 10.79 18.57
N SER A 196 3.86 10.34 18.12
CA SER A 196 3.31 9.03 18.46
C SER A 196 3.28 8.11 17.24
N LEU A 197 3.31 6.81 17.52
CA LEU A 197 3.07 5.77 16.54
C LEU A 197 1.65 5.91 15.99
N VAL A 198 1.53 6.25 14.71
CA VAL A 198 0.24 6.49 14.05
C VAL A 198 -0.18 5.24 13.31
N GLN A 199 -1.36 4.72 13.65
CA GLN A 199 -2.03 3.62 12.96
C GLN A 199 -1.14 2.39 12.70
N PRO A 200 -0.52 1.78 13.73
CA PRO A 200 0.17 0.51 13.55
C PRO A 200 -0.84 -0.59 13.20
N ARG A 201 -0.52 -1.37 12.18
CA ARG A 201 -1.39 -2.39 11.59
C ARG A 201 -0.63 -3.67 11.36
N PHE A 202 -1.35 -4.78 11.33
CA PHE A 202 -0.81 -6.01 10.76
C PHE A 202 -1.77 -6.57 9.72
N GLN A 203 -1.24 -7.40 8.82
CA GLN A 203 -2.05 -8.23 7.94
C GLN A 203 -1.40 -9.56 7.66
N LEU A 204 -2.27 -10.55 7.39
CA LEU A 204 -1.91 -11.91 7.00
C LEU A 204 -2.57 -12.21 5.67
N GLY A 205 -1.81 -12.73 4.73
CA GLY A 205 -2.29 -13.06 3.39
C GLY A 205 -2.01 -14.49 3.01
N LEU A 206 -2.93 -15.06 2.26
CA LEU A 206 -2.79 -16.34 1.59
C LEU A 206 -2.97 -16.11 0.09
N ARG A 207 -1.93 -16.41 -0.68
CA ARG A 207 -1.93 -16.36 -2.14
C ARG A 207 -2.04 -17.76 -2.70
N TRP A 208 -2.96 -17.92 -3.64
CA TRP A 208 -3.08 -19.10 -4.48
C TRP A 208 -2.71 -18.73 -5.93
N ARG A 209 -1.76 -19.45 -6.51
CA ARG A 209 -1.29 -19.29 -7.89
C ARG A 209 -1.58 -20.57 -8.67
N PRO A 210 -2.78 -20.70 -9.29
CA PRO A 210 -3.11 -21.89 -10.09
C PRO A 210 -2.30 -22.01 -11.38
N VAL A 211 -1.84 -20.87 -11.93
CA VAL A 211 -0.99 -20.77 -13.12
C VAL A 211 -0.02 -19.60 -12.97
N ASP A 212 1.10 -19.60 -13.70
CA ASP A 212 2.19 -18.63 -13.49
C ASP A 212 1.79 -17.16 -13.70
N ASN A 213 0.86 -16.92 -14.60
CA ASN A 213 0.43 -15.58 -14.95
C ASN A 213 -0.79 -15.08 -14.15
N PHE A 214 -1.34 -15.88 -13.21
CA PHE A 214 -2.52 -15.50 -12.43
C PHE A 214 -2.39 -15.91 -10.97
N ASN A 215 -2.82 -15.04 -10.07
CA ASN A 215 -3.03 -15.40 -8.66
C ASN A 215 -4.24 -14.71 -8.04
N ILE A 216 -4.72 -15.34 -6.97
CA ILE A 216 -5.75 -14.81 -6.08
C ILE A 216 -5.13 -14.69 -4.69
N ASP A 217 -5.40 -13.58 -4.02
CA ASP A 217 -4.97 -13.33 -2.64
C ASP A 217 -6.18 -13.12 -1.74
N LEU A 218 -6.18 -13.76 -0.59
CA LEU A 218 -7.09 -13.49 0.52
C LEU A 218 -6.27 -12.92 1.67
N ILE A 219 -6.62 -11.71 2.13
CA ILE A 219 -5.84 -10.99 3.14
C ILE A 219 -6.76 -10.55 4.27
N TYR A 220 -6.41 -10.90 5.49
CA TYR A 220 -7.01 -10.37 6.70
C TYR A 220 -6.07 -9.36 7.34
N GLY A 221 -6.59 -8.22 7.75
CA GLY A 221 -5.81 -7.20 8.44
C GLY A 221 -6.56 -6.58 9.61
N ARG A 222 -5.80 -5.99 10.52
CA ARG A 222 -6.33 -5.33 11.72
C ARG A 222 -5.41 -4.21 12.18
N ASN A 223 -6.02 -3.16 12.76
CA ASN A 223 -5.29 -2.15 13.52
C ASN A 223 -4.76 -2.76 14.83
N ILE A 224 -3.49 -2.49 15.15
CA ILE A 224 -2.86 -2.91 16.42
C ILE A 224 -3.22 -1.92 17.53
N ALA A 225 -3.33 -0.62 17.18
CA ALA A 225 -3.71 0.45 18.08
C ALA A 225 -4.59 1.47 17.34
N GLY A 226 -5.29 2.31 18.08
CA GLY A 226 -6.26 3.26 17.56
C GLY A 226 -7.65 2.63 17.44
N GLU A 227 -8.37 2.94 16.39
CA GLU A 227 -9.68 2.37 16.10
C GLU A 227 -9.59 0.83 15.97
N ASN A 228 -10.47 0.12 16.66
CA ASN A 228 -10.50 -1.35 16.63
C ASN A 228 -11.17 -1.87 15.34
N SER A 229 -10.59 -1.54 14.22
CA SER A 229 -11.06 -1.94 12.89
C SER A 229 -10.24 -3.12 12.37
N ASN A 230 -10.93 -4.04 11.72
CA ASN A 230 -10.34 -5.14 10.94
C ASN A 230 -10.94 -5.15 9.54
N TRP A 231 -10.23 -5.73 8.58
CA TRP A 231 -10.67 -5.81 7.20
C TRP A 231 -10.34 -7.14 6.55
N LEU A 232 -11.13 -7.48 5.54
CA LEU A 232 -10.87 -8.59 4.65
C LEU A 232 -10.69 -8.07 3.23
N THR A 233 -9.63 -8.50 2.56
CA THR A 233 -9.31 -8.12 1.18
C THR A 233 -9.28 -9.37 0.29
N LEU A 234 -9.94 -9.26 -0.86
CA LEU A 234 -9.79 -10.19 -1.97
C LEU A 234 -9.05 -9.48 -3.09
N ALA A 235 -7.98 -10.09 -3.59
CA ALA A 235 -7.18 -9.51 -4.67
C ALA A 235 -6.90 -10.53 -5.77
N THR A 236 -6.67 -10.02 -6.99
CA THR A 236 -6.26 -10.79 -8.15
C THR A 236 -5.12 -10.11 -8.86
N VAL A 237 -4.23 -10.89 -9.46
CA VAL A 237 -3.13 -10.38 -10.29
C VAL A 237 -3.08 -11.19 -11.58
N VAL A 238 -3.10 -10.47 -12.70
CA VAL A 238 -2.86 -11.04 -14.05
C VAL A 238 -1.55 -10.48 -14.57
N ARG A 239 -0.69 -11.34 -15.11
CA ARG A 239 0.63 -10.96 -15.68
C ARG A 239 0.66 -11.30 -17.16
N PHE A 240 1.35 -10.45 -17.94
CA PHE A 240 1.52 -10.63 -19.37
C PHE A 240 2.79 -9.87 -19.82
N HIS A 241 3.26 -10.14 -21.06
CA HIS A 241 4.31 -9.36 -21.69
C HIS A 241 3.72 -8.41 -22.72
N ALA A 242 4.19 -7.17 -22.73
CA ALA A 242 3.83 -6.21 -23.77
C ALA A 242 4.60 -6.57 -25.05
N GLY A 243 3.90 -7.00 -26.10
CA GLY A 243 4.49 -7.35 -27.40
C GLY A 243 4.35 -8.82 -27.82
N GLU A 244 3.63 -9.62 -27.03
CA GLU A 244 3.12 -10.94 -27.47
C GLU A 244 1.67 -10.85 -27.92
#